data_cd9b4f4a65d8c811baad3474b39b522e
#
_entry.id   cd9b4f4a65d8c811baad3474b39b522e
#
_cell.length_a   1.000
_cell.length_b   1.000
_cell.length_c   1.000
_cell.angle_alpha   90.00
_cell.angle_beta   90.00
_cell.angle_gamma   90.00
#
_symmetry.space_group_name_H-M   'P 1'
#
loop_
_entity.id
_entity.type
_entity.pdbx_description
1 polymer ?
#
loop_
_entity_poly.entity_id
_entity_poly.type
_entity_poly.pdbx_seq_one_letter_code
_entity_poly.pdbx_strand_id
1 'polypeptide(L)'
;MADASEYIEELARSIAERMTERGLKSGRILVYGSNTGSCFPAFGAAVKEYYPQFDTVSFNRTPGLGDAGAIDELSDYLLNNRDIKGLYACDESSVPVAVKARSKAIAAFKDIEAAEKASEKETKNKEPESTPTPEPSADSAEPTPNPALLKQISITAFGCGLSDENLELFKDNDIYGLCIEPYYDAAATATMMLDRLMQGEDTAKKVTVNRPIAYGDTIDKYKAIYNEVKELFDVE
;
A
#
# COMPACT_ATOMS: atom_id res chain seq x y z
N MET A 1 -14.54 -11.60 18.95
CA MET A 1 -13.89 -11.12 17.72
C MET A 1 -14.21 -9.64 17.62
N ALA A 2 -13.19 -8.79 17.44
CA ALA A 2 -13.45 -7.38 17.12
C ALA A 2 -14.24 -7.33 15.80
N ASP A 3 -15.17 -6.39 15.70
CA ASP A 3 -15.86 -6.15 14.45
C ASP A 3 -14.86 -5.54 13.48
N ALA A 4 -14.39 -6.36 12.54
CA ALA A 4 -13.36 -5.96 11.60
C ALA A 4 -13.87 -4.97 10.54
N SER A 5 -15.19 -4.72 10.52
CA SER A 5 -15.80 -3.90 9.48
C SER A 5 -15.42 -2.44 9.58
N GLU A 6 -15.45 -1.87 10.78
CA GLU A 6 -15.28 -0.43 10.98
C GLU A 6 -13.87 0.07 10.58
N TYR A 7 -12.81 -0.63 11.01
CA TYR A 7 -11.44 -0.25 10.61
C TYR A 7 -11.17 -0.50 9.12
N ILE A 8 -11.79 -1.54 8.54
CA ILE A 8 -11.65 -1.84 7.10
C ILE A 8 -12.31 -0.73 6.27
N GLU A 9 -13.44 -0.21 6.72
CA GLU A 9 -14.10 0.95 6.09
C GLU A 9 -13.22 2.20 6.16
N GLU A 10 -12.63 2.50 7.33
CA GLU A 10 -11.71 3.62 7.50
C GLU A 10 -10.48 3.46 6.59
N LEU A 11 -9.90 2.28 6.52
CA LEU A 11 -8.76 1.99 5.67
C LEU A 11 -9.11 2.15 4.19
N ALA A 12 -10.24 1.60 3.75
CA ALA A 12 -10.70 1.72 2.38
C ALA A 12 -10.90 3.19 1.98
N ARG A 13 -11.51 3.97 2.88
CA ARG A 13 -11.70 5.41 2.72
C ARG A 13 -10.36 6.13 2.60
N SER A 14 -9.42 5.87 3.51
CA SER A 14 -8.10 6.51 3.53
C SER A 14 -7.30 6.28 2.25
N ILE A 15 -7.33 5.06 1.70
CA ILE A 15 -6.64 4.76 0.44
C ILE A 15 -7.29 5.51 -0.73
N ALA A 16 -8.62 5.45 -0.84
CA ALA A 16 -9.36 6.09 -1.91
C ALA A 16 -9.28 7.62 -1.84
N GLU A 17 -9.30 8.20 -0.63
CA GLU A 17 -9.10 9.63 -0.38
C GLU A 17 -7.71 10.06 -0.84
N ARG A 18 -6.67 9.32 -0.45
CA ARG A 18 -5.30 9.60 -0.90
C ARG A 18 -5.15 9.52 -2.40
N MET A 19 -5.81 8.56 -3.06
CA MET A 19 -5.83 8.49 -4.53
C MET A 19 -6.49 9.72 -5.14
N THR A 20 -7.59 10.18 -4.53
CA THR A 20 -8.32 11.39 -4.98
C THR A 20 -7.48 12.66 -4.79
N GLU A 21 -6.83 12.84 -3.64
CA GLU A 21 -5.90 13.95 -3.36
C GLU A 21 -4.76 14.02 -4.39
N ARG A 22 -4.32 12.88 -4.88
CA ARG A 22 -3.32 12.79 -5.96
C ARG A 22 -3.89 13.11 -7.34
N GLY A 23 -5.17 13.44 -7.43
CA GLY A 23 -5.87 13.81 -8.65
C GLY A 23 -6.25 12.63 -9.54
N LEU A 24 -6.31 11.41 -8.99
CA LEU A 24 -6.81 10.25 -9.71
C LEU A 24 -8.35 10.29 -9.74
N LYS A 25 -8.92 10.10 -10.92
CA LYS A 25 -10.38 10.12 -11.17
C LYS A 25 -10.97 8.72 -11.32
N SER A 26 -10.13 7.71 -11.50
CA SER A 26 -10.50 6.30 -11.65
C SER A 26 -9.27 5.43 -11.40
N GLY A 27 -9.49 4.12 -11.27
CA GLY A 27 -8.46 3.12 -11.07
C GLY A 27 -8.92 2.01 -10.16
N ARG A 28 -8.07 1.00 -9.96
CA ARG A 28 -8.35 -0.09 -9.03
C ARG A 28 -7.46 0.00 -7.80
N ILE A 29 -8.00 -0.49 -6.67
CA ILE A 29 -7.27 -0.71 -5.44
C ILE A 29 -7.08 -2.22 -5.29
N LEU A 30 -5.83 -2.66 -5.21
CA LEU A 30 -5.46 -4.05 -4.98
C LEU A 30 -5.34 -4.33 -3.49
N VAL A 31 -6.04 -5.36 -3.01
CA VAL A 31 -5.82 -5.97 -1.69
C VAL A 31 -4.94 -7.19 -1.91
N TYR A 32 -3.77 -7.22 -1.28
CA TYR A 32 -2.76 -8.27 -1.40
C TYR A 32 -2.42 -8.88 -0.06
N GLY A 33 -2.24 -10.18 0.01
CA GLY A 33 -1.83 -10.88 1.22
C GLY A 33 -2.01 -12.39 1.16
N SER A 34 -1.72 -13.05 2.27
CA SER A 34 -1.83 -14.51 2.39
C SER A 34 -3.28 -14.99 2.38
N ASN A 35 -4.21 -14.17 2.90
CA ASN A 35 -5.64 -14.47 2.96
C ASN A 35 -6.47 -13.19 2.85
N THR A 36 -6.70 -12.73 1.64
CA THR A 36 -7.50 -11.52 1.38
C THR A 36 -8.99 -11.73 1.62
N GLY A 37 -9.48 -12.97 1.59
CA GLY A 37 -10.90 -13.29 1.72
C GLY A 37 -11.55 -12.85 3.02
N SER A 38 -10.74 -12.64 4.08
CA SER A 38 -11.23 -12.17 5.38
C SER A 38 -11.58 -10.68 5.42
N CYS A 39 -10.92 -9.85 4.61
CA CYS A 39 -11.09 -8.39 4.61
C CYS A 39 -11.66 -7.84 3.29
N PHE A 40 -11.40 -8.49 2.17
CA PHE A 40 -11.73 -7.99 0.84
C PHE A 40 -13.23 -7.68 0.63
N PRO A 41 -14.21 -8.50 1.07
CA PRO A 41 -15.63 -8.18 0.86
C PRO A 41 -16.05 -6.87 1.53
N ALA A 42 -15.63 -6.65 2.79
CA ALA A 42 -15.93 -5.41 3.53
C ALA A 42 -15.20 -4.21 2.92
N PHE A 43 -13.93 -4.40 2.55
CA PHE A 43 -13.12 -3.39 1.89
C PHE A 43 -13.73 -2.93 0.55
N GLY A 44 -14.12 -3.89 -0.30
CA GLY A 44 -14.74 -3.61 -1.59
C GLY A 44 -16.09 -2.92 -1.46
N ALA A 45 -16.90 -3.32 -0.48
CA ALA A 45 -18.18 -2.67 -0.20
C ALA A 45 -17.99 -1.21 0.21
N ALA A 46 -17.03 -0.93 1.11
CA ALA A 46 -16.73 0.42 1.57
C ALA A 46 -16.20 1.32 0.44
N VAL A 47 -15.27 0.82 -0.39
CA VAL A 47 -14.79 1.58 -1.56
C VAL A 47 -15.94 1.92 -2.49
N LYS A 48 -16.80 0.96 -2.81
CA LYS A 48 -17.94 1.16 -3.70
C LYS A 48 -18.96 2.17 -3.16
N GLU A 49 -19.14 2.19 -1.85
CA GLU A 49 -20.07 3.10 -1.18
C GLU A 49 -19.57 4.55 -1.18
N TYR A 50 -18.33 4.77 -0.77
CA TYR A 50 -17.79 6.11 -0.55
C TYR A 50 -17.05 6.69 -1.75
N TYR A 51 -16.48 5.84 -2.61
CA TYR A 51 -15.64 6.24 -3.76
C TYR A 51 -15.96 5.38 -5.00
N PRO A 52 -17.20 5.44 -5.54
CA PRO A 52 -17.65 4.57 -6.62
C PRO A 52 -16.89 4.71 -7.95
N GLN A 53 -16.01 5.72 -8.05
CA GLN A 53 -15.09 5.89 -9.19
C GLN A 53 -13.89 4.94 -9.15
N PHE A 54 -13.66 4.25 -8.02
CA PHE A 54 -12.61 3.24 -7.87
C PHE A 54 -13.20 1.84 -7.74
N ASP A 55 -12.57 0.89 -8.42
CA ASP A 55 -12.87 -0.53 -8.27
C ASP A 55 -11.87 -1.20 -7.32
N THR A 56 -12.19 -2.41 -6.87
CA THR A 56 -11.32 -3.21 -6.01
C THR A 56 -11.05 -4.57 -6.62
N VAL A 57 -9.85 -5.07 -6.37
CA VAL A 57 -9.42 -6.41 -6.77
C VAL A 57 -8.59 -7.04 -5.66
N SER A 58 -8.63 -8.35 -5.52
CA SER A 58 -7.80 -9.09 -4.59
C SER A 58 -6.83 -9.99 -5.31
N PHE A 59 -5.64 -10.17 -4.71
CA PHE A 59 -4.64 -11.10 -5.19
C PHE A 59 -3.97 -11.76 -3.98
N ASN A 60 -4.14 -13.09 -3.86
CA ASN A 60 -3.53 -13.85 -2.78
C ASN A 60 -2.10 -14.22 -3.15
N ARG A 61 -1.20 -14.10 -2.18
CA ARG A 61 0.14 -14.64 -2.28
C ARG A 61 0.07 -16.16 -2.47
N THR A 62 0.78 -16.68 -3.46
CA THR A 62 0.83 -18.12 -3.72
C THR A 62 1.48 -18.86 -2.55
N PRO A 63 0.78 -19.83 -1.92
CA PRO A 63 1.34 -20.59 -0.81
C PRO A 63 2.62 -21.33 -1.18
N GLY A 64 3.61 -21.28 -0.29
CA GLY A 64 4.91 -21.94 -0.50
C GLY A 64 5.88 -21.19 -1.43
N LEU A 65 5.46 -20.10 -2.04
CA LEU A 65 6.34 -19.22 -2.78
C LEU A 65 7.17 -18.37 -1.82
N GLY A 66 8.49 -18.42 -1.92
CA GLY A 66 9.36 -17.52 -1.14
C GLY A 66 9.18 -16.05 -1.53
N ASP A 67 9.72 -15.13 -0.71
CA ASP A 67 9.53 -13.70 -0.92
C ASP A 67 9.97 -13.23 -2.31
N ALA A 68 11.09 -13.70 -2.82
CA ALA A 68 11.58 -13.34 -4.16
C ALA A 68 10.56 -13.71 -5.25
N GLY A 69 10.03 -14.94 -5.20
CA GLY A 69 9.02 -15.39 -6.16
C GLY A 69 7.70 -14.62 -6.01
N ALA A 70 7.29 -14.30 -4.79
CA ALA A 70 6.10 -13.51 -4.53
C ALA A 70 6.24 -12.05 -5.03
N ILE A 71 7.45 -11.47 -4.93
CA ILE A 71 7.76 -10.15 -5.50
C ILE A 71 7.64 -10.20 -7.02
N ASP A 72 8.18 -11.22 -7.67
CA ASP A 72 8.12 -11.38 -9.11
C ASP A 72 6.67 -11.54 -9.58
N GLU A 73 5.92 -12.46 -8.97
CA GLU A 73 4.51 -12.72 -9.28
C GLU A 73 3.64 -11.47 -9.13
N LEU A 74 3.77 -10.74 -8.03
CA LEU A 74 3.00 -9.52 -7.81
C LEU A 74 3.44 -8.38 -8.73
N SER A 75 4.74 -8.25 -9.02
CA SER A 75 5.26 -7.28 -9.97
C SER A 75 4.67 -7.50 -11.37
N ASP A 76 4.67 -8.75 -11.85
CA ASP A 76 4.08 -9.12 -13.13
C ASP A 76 2.57 -8.87 -13.16
N TYR A 77 1.87 -9.15 -12.06
CA TYR A 77 0.46 -8.83 -11.92
C TYR A 77 0.20 -7.33 -12.05
N LEU A 78 0.99 -6.49 -11.38
CA LEU A 78 0.89 -5.02 -11.45
C LEU A 78 1.22 -4.50 -12.87
N LEU A 79 2.22 -5.07 -13.53
CA LEU A 79 2.59 -4.73 -14.91
C LEU A 79 1.46 -5.01 -15.91
N ASN A 80 0.74 -6.10 -15.74
CA ASN A 80 -0.38 -6.48 -16.58
C ASN A 80 -1.70 -5.78 -16.20
N ASN A 81 -1.75 -5.07 -15.07
CA ASN A 81 -2.92 -4.38 -14.56
C ASN A 81 -2.58 -2.91 -14.21
N ARG A 82 -2.22 -2.13 -15.22
CA ARG A 82 -1.70 -0.74 -15.08
C ARG A 82 -2.72 0.26 -14.51
N ASP A 83 -3.98 -0.11 -14.42
CA ASP A 83 -5.05 0.67 -13.79
C ASP A 83 -5.10 0.50 -12.26
N ILE A 84 -4.28 -0.38 -11.67
CA ILE A 84 -4.09 -0.43 -10.22
C ILE A 84 -3.31 0.80 -9.76
N LYS A 85 -3.92 1.60 -8.88
CA LYS A 85 -3.38 2.86 -8.36
C LYS A 85 -3.31 2.91 -6.85
N GLY A 86 -4.01 1.99 -6.18
CA GLY A 86 -3.93 1.75 -4.74
C GLY A 86 -3.48 0.32 -4.47
N LEU A 87 -2.74 0.12 -3.38
CA LEU A 87 -2.26 -1.19 -2.93
C LEU A 87 -2.38 -1.25 -1.40
N TYR A 88 -3.08 -2.25 -0.91
CA TYR A 88 -3.17 -2.58 0.50
C TYR A 88 -2.60 -3.97 0.76
N ALA A 89 -1.52 -4.05 1.52
CA ALA A 89 -0.98 -5.31 2.01
C ALA A 89 -1.65 -5.65 3.35
N CYS A 90 -2.49 -6.69 3.35
CA CYS A 90 -3.44 -6.98 4.44
C CYS A 90 -2.88 -7.84 5.57
N ASP A 91 -1.63 -8.23 5.52
CA ASP A 91 -0.89 -8.88 6.59
C ASP A 91 0.55 -8.38 6.66
N GLU A 92 1.17 -8.47 7.85
CA GLU A 92 2.48 -7.91 8.15
C GLU A 92 3.58 -8.42 7.23
N SER A 93 3.60 -9.71 6.97
CA SER A 93 4.62 -10.35 6.12
C SER A 93 4.48 -10.01 4.64
N SER A 94 3.31 -9.58 4.21
CA SER A 94 3.04 -9.20 2.81
C SER A 94 3.43 -7.75 2.51
N VAL A 95 3.65 -6.91 3.51
CA VAL A 95 3.99 -5.49 3.31
C VAL A 95 5.33 -5.31 2.58
N PRO A 96 6.45 -5.93 3.02
CA PRO A 96 7.73 -5.79 2.33
C PRO A 96 7.70 -6.33 0.90
N VAL A 97 6.98 -7.44 0.69
CA VAL A 97 6.78 -8.03 -0.64
C VAL A 97 6.04 -7.06 -1.55
N ALA A 98 4.94 -6.49 -1.07
CA ALA A 98 4.11 -5.56 -1.82
C ALA A 98 4.87 -4.29 -2.22
N VAL A 99 5.67 -3.72 -1.30
CA VAL A 99 6.50 -2.53 -1.57
C VAL A 99 7.59 -2.83 -2.59
N LYS A 100 8.31 -3.93 -2.44
CA LYS A 100 9.37 -4.33 -3.38
C LYS A 100 8.79 -4.64 -4.77
N ALA A 101 7.66 -5.34 -4.84
CA ALA A 101 6.97 -5.63 -6.11
C ALA A 101 6.46 -4.35 -6.80
N ARG A 102 5.86 -3.43 -6.02
CA ARG A 102 5.46 -2.11 -6.51
C ARG A 102 6.63 -1.34 -7.10
N SER A 103 7.75 -1.27 -6.39
CA SER A 103 8.95 -0.54 -6.83
C SER A 103 9.52 -1.15 -8.12
N LYS A 104 9.56 -2.49 -8.21
CA LYS A 104 9.97 -3.22 -9.42
C LYS A 104 9.04 -2.92 -10.60
N ALA A 105 7.72 -2.98 -10.40
CA ALA A 105 6.74 -2.68 -11.44
C ALA A 105 6.85 -1.22 -11.92
N ILE A 106 7.01 -0.25 -11.01
CA ILE A 106 7.17 1.17 -11.36
C ILE A 106 8.44 1.40 -12.19
N ALA A 107 9.57 0.76 -11.85
CA ALA A 107 10.80 0.84 -12.63
C ALA A 107 10.59 0.30 -14.06
N ALA A 108 9.98 -0.90 -14.19
CA ALA A 108 9.68 -1.49 -15.48
C ALA A 108 8.71 -0.63 -16.33
N PHE A 109 7.72 0.02 -15.72
CA PHE A 109 6.85 0.97 -16.44
C PHE A 109 7.63 2.14 -17.05
N LYS A 110 8.59 2.70 -16.31
CA LYS A 110 9.42 3.80 -16.80
C LYS A 110 10.28 3.36 -18.00
N ASP A 111 10.83 2.15 -17.94
CA ASP A 111 11.64 1.61 -19.02
C ASP A 111 10.81 1.34 -20.29
N ILE A 112 9.61 0.79 -20.15
CA ILE A 112 8.68 0.58 -21.27
C ILE A 112 8.29 1.91 -21.91
N GLU A 113 7.92 2.91 -21.14
CA GLU A 113 7.57 4.24 -21.66
C GLU A 113 8.74 4.95 -22.34
N ALA A 114 9.97 4.78 -21.81
CA ALA A 114 11.16 5.31 -22.44
C ALA A 114 11.41 4.66 -23.81
N ALA A 115 11.22 3.33 -23.90
CA ALA A 115 11.36 2.59 -25.15
C ALA A 115 10.29 2.97 -26.19
N GLU A 116 9.03 3.14 -25.76
CA GLU A 116 7.92 3.59 -26.63
C GLU A 116 8.21 4.99 -27.21
N LYS A 117 8.67 5.92 -26.38
CA LYS A 117 9.03 7.29 -26.83
C LYS A 117 10.23 7.31 -27.78
N ALA A 118 11.21 6.43 -27.58
CA ALA A 118 12.35 6.29 -28.49
C ALA A 118 11.89 5.79 -29.88
N SER A 119 11.03 4.79 -29.91
CA SER A 119 10.45 4.21 -31.13
C SER A 119 9.59 5.24 -31.91
N GLU A 120 8.81 6.07 -31.22
CA GLU A 120 8.02 7.14 -31.86
C GLU A 120 8.89 8.23 -32.51
N LYS A 121 10.05 8.54 -31.92
CA LYS A 121 11.01 9.51 -32.49
C LYS A 121 11.68 8.97 -33.76
N GLU A 122 12.01 7.68 -33.79
CA GLU A 122 12.59 7.04 -34.98
C GLU A 122 11.60 6.97 -36.14
N THR A 123 10.31 6.79 -35.85
CA THR A 123 9.27 6.73 -36.90
C THR A 123 9.01 8.12 -37.52
N LYS A 124 9.10 9.20 -36.72
CA LYS A 124 8.93 10.58 -37.22
C LYS A 124 10.11 11.09 -38.03
N ASN A 125 11.30 10.52 -37.87
CA ASN A 125 12.49 10.87 -38.63
C ASN A 125 12.60 10.20 -40.02
N LYS A 126 11.62 9.36 -40.39
CA LYS A 126 11.56 8.67 -41.70
C LYS A 126 10.65 9.34 -42.73
N GLU A 127 10.15 10.54 -42.52
CA GLU A 127 9.51 11.33 -43.57
C GLU A 127 10.58 12.09 -44.42
N PRO A 128 10.43 12.17 -45.76
CA PRO A 128 11.51 12.59 -46.65
C PRO A 128 11.78 14.10 -46.55
N GLU A 129 13.06 14.35 -46.55
CA GLU A 129 13.83 15.60 -46.64
C GLU A 129 13.13 16.80 -47.31
N SER A 130 12.93 17.86 -46.57
CA SER A 130 12.84 19.22 -47.16
C SER A 130 13.65 20.21 -46.32
N THR A 131 14.76 20.64 -46.94
CA THR A 131 15.60 21.85 -46.79
C THR A 131 15.91 22.40 -45.38
N PRO A 132 17.19 22.65 -45.08
CA PRO A 132 17.68 23.07 -43.77
C PRO A 132 17.52 24.58 -43.53
N THR A 133 16.98 24.95 -42.38
CA THR A 133 17.10 26.27 -41.78
C THR A 133 17.93 26.12 -40.47
N PRO A 134 18.88 27.04 -40.21
CA PRO A 134 19.89 26.85 -39.16
C PRO A 134 19.33 26.99 -37.76
N GLU A 135 19.80 26.10 -36.88
CA GLU A 135 19.51 25.99 -35.46
C GLU A 135 19.99 27.19 -34.63
N PRO A 136 19.30 27.49 -33.52
CA PRO A 136 19.94 27.99 -32.32
C PRO A 136 20.21 26.87 -31.33
N SER A 137 21.43 26.82 -30.84
CA SER A 137 21.92 25.95 -29.79
C SER A 137 21.00 25.95 -28.58
N ALA A 138 20.44 24.81 -28.25
CA ALA A 138 19.67 24.59 -27.01
C ALA A 138 20.46 23.74 -26.03
N ASP A 139 20.73 24.35 -24.90
CA ASP A 139 21.22 23.80 -23.66
C ASP A 139 20.57 22.42 -23.35
N SER A 140 21.40 21.46 -23.02
CA SER A 140 21.00 20.10 -22.60
C SER A 140 20.40 20.13 -21.19
N ALA A 141 19.15 20.56 -21.07
CA ALA A 141 18.36 20.33 -19.88
C ALA A 141 17.84 18.89 -19.90
N GLU A 142 18.19 18.10 -18.90
CA GLU A 142 17.58 16.78 -18.67
C GLU A 142 16.06 16.89 -18.72
N PRO A 143 15.35 16.01 -19.42
CA PRO A 143 13.90 16.09 -19.54
C PRO A 143 13.26 15.86 -18.16
N THR A 144 12.75 16.95 -17.57
CA THR A 144 11.97 16.88 -16.33
C THR A 144 10.77 15.95 -16.56
N PRO A 145 10.56 14.92 -15.72
CA PRO A 145 9.47 13.96 -15.91
C PRO A 145 8.13 14.70 -15.96
N ASN A 146 7.30 14.39 -16.94
CA ASN A 146 5.97 14.97 -17.05
C ASN A 146 5.15 14.66 -15.79
N PRO A 147 4.69 15.65 -15.00
CA PRO A 147 3.95 15.43 -13.74
C PRO A 147 2.67 14.59 -13.91
N ALA A 148 2.02 14.67 -15.07
CA ALA A 148 0.85 13.85 -15.39
C ALA A 148 1.21 12.37 -15.54
N LEU A 149 2.39 12.07 -16.09
CA LEU A 149 2.90 10.71 -16.25
C LEU A 149 3.29 10.08 -14.93
N LEU A 150 3.96 10.84 -14.06
CA LEU A 150 4.30 10.40 -12.70
C LEU A 150 3.05 10.04 -11.87
N LYS A 151 1.93 10.75 -12.08
CA LYS A 151 0.64 10.42 -11.44
C LYS A 151 0.06 9.10 -11.93
N GLN A 152 0.24 8.76 -13.21
CA GLN A 152 -0.26 7.50 -13.78
C GLN A 152 0.54 6.27 -13.35
N ILE A 153 1.85 6.43 -13.11
CA ILE A 153 2.75 5.33 -12.78
C ILE A 153 2.75 5.02 -11.28
N SER A 154 2.49 6.01 -10.43
CA SER A 154 2.63 5.81 -8.99
C SER A 154 1.43 5.12 -8.36
N ILE A 155 1.72 4.11 -7.53
CA ILE A 155 0.76 3.32 -6.76
C ILE A 155 0.85 3.76 -5.30
N THR A 156 -0.30 4.14 -4.70
CA THR A 156 -0.37 4.47 -3.27
C THR A 156 -0.41 3.18 -2.46
N ALA A 157 0.57 2.97 -1.59
CA ALA A 157 0.66 1.76 -0.78
C ALA A 157 0.29 2.01 0.68
N PHE A 158 -0.45 1.05 1.24
CA PHE A 158 -0.77 0.93 2.65
C PHE A 158 -0.40 -0.46 3.14
N GLY A 159 0.00 -0.57 4.40
CA GLY A 159 0.39 -1.82 5.02
C GLY A 159 -0.43 -2.17 6.26
N CYS A 160 -0.19 -3.36 6.78
CA CYS A 160 -0.74 -3.86 8.04
C CYS A 160 0.39 -4.44 8.90
N GLY A 161 0.30 -4.24 10.20
CA GLY A 161 1.27 -4.76 11.17
C GLY A 161 2.47 -3.86 11.43
N LEU A 162 2.91 -3.88 12.68
CA LEU A 162 3.99 -3.04 13.20
C LEU A 162 5.22 -3.91 13.46
N SER A 163 6.14 -3.93 12.49
CA SER A 163 7.44 -4.60 12.57
C SER A 163 8.56 -3.61 12.29
N ASP A 164 9.80 -3.97 12.65
CA ASP A 164 10.97 -3.14 12.34
C ASP A 164 11.08 -2.87 10.82
N GLU A 165 10.87 -3.90 9.99
CA GLU A 165 10.90 -3.77 8.53
C GLU A 165 9.80 -2.84 8.01
N ASN A 166 8.56 -2.97 8.51
CA ASN A 166 7.46 -2.11 8.10
C ASN A 166 7.66 -0.66 8.54
N LEU A 167 8.27 -0.44 9.71
CA LEU A 167 8.64 0.89 10.20
C LEU A 167 9.71 1.56 9.33
N GLU A 168 10.70 0.83 8.85
CA GLU A 168 11.71 1.37 7.93
C GLU A 168 11.08 1.74 6.58
N LEU A 169 10.22 0.88 6.01
CA LEU A 169 9.49 1.18 4.78
C LEU A 169 8.57 2.40 4.92
N PHE A 170 8.01 2.61 6.10
CA PHE A 170 7.22 3.80 6.39
C PHE A 170 8.10 5.06 6.44
N LYS A 171 9.25 4.99 7.09
CA LYS A 171 10.23 6.07 7.20
C LYS A 171 10.76 6.51 5.82
N ASP A 172 10.95 5.58 4.92
CA ASP A 172 11.40 5.83 3.55
C ASP A 172 10.26 6.33 2.62
N ASN A 173 9.06 6.57 3.18
CA ASN A 173 7.86 6.97 2.44
C ASN A 173 7.37 5.97 1.39
N ASP A 174 7.75 4.73 1.52
CA ASP A 174 7.30 3.65 0.65
C ASP A 174 5.86 3.21 0.95
N ILE A 175 5.40 3.45 2.18
CA ILE A 175 4.04 3.22 2.64
C ILE A 175 3.47 4.55 3.12
N TYR A 176 2.23 4.87 2.73
CA TYR A 176 1.56 6.09 3.16
C TYR A 176 0.90 5.97 4.53
N GLY A 177 0.33 4.82 4.82
CA GLY A 177 -0.33 4.52 6.09
C GLY A 177 -0.09 3.07 6.50
N LEU A 178 -0.05 2.84 7.80
CA LEU A 178 0.15 1.54 8.40
C LEU A 178 -1.00 1.23 9.37
N CYS A 179 -1.77 0.19 9.08
CA CYS A 179 -2.79 -0.33 9.98
C CYS A 179 -2.11 -1.02 11.16
N ILE A 180 -2.38 -0.57 12.38
CA ILE A 180 -1.76 -1.08 13.59
C ILE A 180 -2.61 -2.21 14.16
N GLU A 181 -2.03 -3.40 14.31
CA GLU A 181 -2.65 -4.51 15.02
C GLU A 181 -2.53 -4.27 16.53
N PRO A 182 -3.65 -4.12 17.26
CA PRO A 182 -3.64 -3.69 18.65
C PRO A 182 -3.44 -4.89 19.60
N TYR A 183 -2.41 -5.69 19.39
CA TYR A 183 -2.16 -6.91 20.20
C TYR A 183 -1.97 -6.58 21.68
N TYR A 184 -1.29 -5.48 22.00
CA TYR A 184 -1.09 -5.04 23.38
C TYR A 184 -2.41 -4.67 24.06
N ASP A 185 -3.21 -3.82 23.42
CA ASP A 185 -4.51 -3.39 23.96
C ASP A 185 -5.48 -4.57 24.11
N ALA A 186 -5.44 -5.52 23.18
CA ALA A 186 -6.23 -6.73 23.23
C ALA A 186 -5.80 -7.63 24.42
N ALA A 187 -4.50 -7.81 24.62
CA ALA A 187 -3.96 -8.59 25.74
C ALA A 187 -4.26 -7.94 27.08
N ALA A 188 -4.03 -6.63 27.22
CA ALA A 188 -4.33 -5.87 28.43
C ALA A 188 -5.83 -5.93 28.77
N THR A 189 -6.69 -5.75 27.77
CA THR A 189 -8.16 -5.85 27.94
C THR A 189 -8.56 -7.25 28.38
N ALA A 190 -8.03 -8.30 27.77
CA ALA A 190 -8.31 -9.68 28.14
C ALA A 190 -7.87 -9.98 29.59
N THR A 191 -6.69 -9.49 29.99
CA THR A 191 -6.17 -9.63 31.35
C THR A 191 -7.08 -8.94 32.39
N MET A 192 -7.50 -7.70 32.12
CA MET A 192 -8.44 -6.98 33.01
C MET A 192 -9.78 -7.67 33.12
N MET A 193 -10.30 -8.23 32.01
CA MET A 193 -11.54 -8.98 32.04
C MET A 193 -11.41 -10.26 32.86
N LEU A 194 -10.29 -10.96 32.74
CA LEU A 194 -10.02 -12.17 33.52
C LEU A 194 -9.93 -11.85 35.02
N ASP A 195 -9.22 -10.78 35.41
CA ASP A 195 -9.11 -10.34 36.80
C ASP A 195 -10.50 -10.05 37.41
N ARG A 196 -11.34 -9.30 36.69
CA ARG A 196 -12.74 -9.06 37.13
C ARG A 196 -13.55 -10.34 37.30
N LEU A 197 -13.44 -11.26 36.34
CA LEU A 197 -14.11 -12.58 36.47
C LEU A 197 -13.65 -13.34 37.70
N MET A 198 -12.34 -13.30 38.01
CA MET A 198 -11.80 -13.95 39.21
C MET A 198 -12.29 -13.28 40.52
N GLN A 199 -12.64 -12.01 40.47
CA GLN A 199 -13.27 -11.26 41.58
C GLN A 199 -14.78 -11.49 41.67
N GLY A 200 -15.35 -12.29 40.77
CA GLY A 200 -16.80 -12.59 40.75
C GLY A 200 -17.64 -11.49 40.13
N GLU A 201 -17.01 -10.55 39.40
CA GLU A 201 -17.71 -9.48 38.67
C GLU A 201 -18.21 -9.97 37.32
N ASP A 202 -19.33 -9.43 36.88
CA ASP A 202 -19.79 -9.61 35.50
C ASP A 202 -18.91 -8.83 34.53
N THR A 203 -18.53 -9.46 33.43
CA THR A 203 -17.76 -8.82 32.36
C THR A 203 -18.53 -8.85 31.04
N ALA A 204 -18.18 -7.94 30.15
CA ALA A 204 -18.72 -7.93 28.79
C ALA A 204 -18.34 -9.23 28.06
N LYS A 205 -19.30 -9.84 27.37
CA LYS A 205 -19.06 -11.06 26.56
C LYS A 205 -18.19 -10.78 25.32
N LYS A 206 -18.14 -9.55 24.89
CA LYS A 206 -17.37 -9.09 23.71
C LYS A 206 -16.86 -7.69 23.98
N VAL A 207 -15.60 -7.46 23.72
CA VAL A 207 -14.97 -6.13 23.71
C VAL A 207 -14.33 -5.91 22.35
N THR A 208 -14.58 -4.76 21.77
CA THR A 208 -13.93 -4.33 20.52
C THR A 208 -12.70 -3.52 20.88
N VAL A 209 -11.56 -3.86 20.28
CA VAL A 209 -10.31 -3.12 20.39
C VAL A 209 -10.11 -2.36 19.10
N ASN A 210 -9.83 -1.07 19.20
CA ASN A 210 -9.63 -0.20 18.03
C ASN A 210 -8.36 -0.59 17.28
N ARG A 211 -8.40 -0.52 15.94
CA ARG A 211 -7.26 -0.74 15.05
C ARG A 211 -6.95 0.57 14.31
N PRO A 212 -6.11 1.42 14.89
CA PRO A 212 -5.81 2.70 14.27
C PRO A 212 -4.96 2.56 13.00
N ILE A 213 -5.07 3.55 12.12
CA ILE A 213 -4.17 3.72 10.99
C ILE A 213 -3.17 4.81 11.37
N ALA A 214 -1.89 4.48 11.36
CA ALA A 214 -0.82 5.44 11.60
C ALA A 214 -0.39 6.09 10.28
N TYR A 215 -0.22 7.40 10.32
CA TYR A 215 0.32 8.23 9.26
C TYR A 215 1.62 8.89 9.72
N GLY A 216 2.27 9.67 8.87
CA GLY A 216 3.57 10.28 9.11
C GLY A 216 3.72 11.05 10.42
N ASP A 217 2.65 11.70 10.87
CA ASP A 217 2.60 12.48 12.10
C ASP A 217 2.27 11.66 13.36
N THR A 218 1.69 10.47 13.19
CA THR A 218 1.22 9.63 14.31
C THR A 218 2.06 8.38 14.53
N ILE A 219 2.94 8.01 13.59
CA ILE A 219 3.71 6.77 13.66
C ILE A 219 4.65 6.70 14.87
N ASP A 220 5.23 7.85 15.27
CA ASP A 220 6.20 7.90 16.38
C ASP A 220 5.59 7.44 17.70
N LYS A 221 4.30 7.73 17.92
CA LYS A 221 3.56 7.25 19.08
C LYS A 221 3.50 5.71 19.12
N TYR A 222 3.17 5.10 18.00
CA TYR A 222 3.06 3.64 17.91
C TYR A 222 4.43 2.95 17.94
N LYS A 223 5.45 3.58 17.35
CA LYS A 223 6.84 3.14 17.42
C LYS A 223 7.36 3.13 18.87
N ALA A 224 7.05 4.14 19.65
CA ALA A 224 7.44 4.19 21.05
C ALA A 224 6.82 3.02 21.85
N ILE A 225 5.52 2.78 21.68
CA ILE A 225 4.82 1.65 22.30
C ILE A 225 5.39 0.31 21.85
N TYR A 226 5.66 0.16 20.54
CA TYR A 226 6.26 -1.05 19.99
C TYR A 226 7.63 -1.35 20.58
N ASN A 227 8.51 -0.35 20.69
CA ASN A 227 9.82 -0.52 21.26
C ASN A 227 9.75 -0.87 22.76
N GLU A 228 8.88 -0.21 23.52
CA GLU A 228 8.68 -0.51 24.94
C GLU A 228 8.20 -1.96 25.13
N VAL A 229 7.25 -2.43 24.32
CA VAL A 229 6.78 -3.82 24.37
C VAL A 229 7.90 -4.78 23.97
N LYS A 230 8.65 -4.47 22.92
CA LYS A 230 9.79 -5.29 22.48
C LYS A 230 10.83 -5.46 23.57
N GLU A 231 11.23 -4.39 24.25
CA GLU A 231 12.19 -4.42 25.37
C GLU A 231 11.70 -5.28 26.53
N LEU A 232 10.39 -5.37 26.79
CA LEU A 232 9.82 -6.22 27.84
C LEU A 232 9.91 -7.72 27.53
N PHE A 233 9.97 -8.09 26.24
CA PHE A 233 9.95 -9.48 25.78
C PHE A 233 11.28 -9.94 25.15
N ASP A 234 12.22 -9.04 24.86
CA ASP A 234 13.59 -9.40 24.51
C ASP A 234 14.31 -9.93 25.76
N VAL A 235 14.04 -11.19 26.05
CA VAL A 235 14.86 -11.97 26.99
C VAL A 235 16.04 -12.49 26.17
N GLU A 236 17.26 -12.12 26.60
CA GLU A 236 18.54 -12.59 26.05
C GLU A 236 18.58 -14.11 25.81
#